data_272f56f645c96ee8f5402b0f289c87bf
#
_entry.id   272f56f645c96ee8f5402b0f289c87bf
#
_cell.length_a   1.000
_cell.length_b   1.000
_cell.length_c   1.000
_cell.angle_alpha   90.00
_cell.angle_beta   90.00
_cell.angle_gamma   90.00
#
_symmetry.space_group_name_H-M   'P 1'
#
loop_
_entity.id
_entity.type
_entity.pdbx_description
1 polymer ?
#
loop_
_entity_poly.entity_id
_entity_poly.type
_entity_poly.pdbx_seq_one_letter_code
_entity_poly.pdbx_strand_id
1 'polypeptide(L)'
;MHTTAIKPAIAARSASKQARRNQLIEATIHCIARKGLSSTTMADVTQQAGLSLGIINLHFVSKERLLIETLQYVADEYQQGLERIYSDQTLCVSAKIRAQADYDFSKKIIKRDKLAVWFAFWGEAKARPTYSNICARYDDVVASNLTALFDDLKRAGNYDKVNPARAATAYTALTDGLWLDLLISSRKLSVTKAREVVDDFLVSQFPQHF
;
A
#
# COMPACT_ATOMS: atom_id res chain seq x y z
N MET A 1 -11.85 48.22 -7.56
CA MET A 1 -12.62 47.03 -7.14
C MET A 1 -12.57 45.97 -8.22
N HIS A 2 -11.50 45.15 -8.32
CA HIS A 2 -11.43 43.99 -9.22
C HIS A 2 -10.38 42.99 -8.68
N THR A 3 -10.79 42.14 -7.72
CA THR A 3 -9.87 41.09 -7.25
C THR A 3 -10.66 39.91 -6.66
N THR A 4 -11.59 39.30 -7.40
CA THR A 4 -12.35 38.17 -6.83
C THR A 4 -12.64 37.00 -7.79
N ALA A 5 -12.24 37.07 -9.07
CA ALA A 5 -12.62 36.04 -10.04
C ALA A 5 -11.50 35.01 -10.36
N ILE A 6 -10.28 35.19 -9.88
CA ILE A 6 -9.11 34.37 -10.27
C ILE A 6 -8.97 33.10 -9.43
N LYS A 7 -9.34 33.10 -8.16
CA LYS A 7 -9.21 31.95 -7.25
C LYS A 7 -10.01 30.68 -7.67
N PRO A 8 -11.31 30.75 -8.01
CA PRO A 8 -12.09 29.54 -8.33
C PRO A 8 -11.65 28.88 -9.65
N ALA A 9 -11.24 29.63 -10.66
CA ALA A 9 -10.79 29.06 -11.95
C ALA A 9 -9.44 28.34 -11.82
N ILE A 10 -8.52 28.82 -11.00
CA ILE A 10 -7.21 28.17 -10.71
C ILE A 10 -7.44 26.87 -9.93
N ALA A 11 -8.32 26.88 -8.93
CA ALA A 11 -8.65 25.68 -8.16
C ALA A 11 -9.31 24.59 -9.03
N ALA A 12 -10.25 24.95 -9.90
CA ALA A 12 -10.91 24.04 -10.84
C ALA A 12 -9.91 23.43 -11.85
N ARG A 13 -8.98 24.24 -12.38
CA ARG A 13 -7.90 23.76 -13.27
C ARG A 13 -6.94 22.81 -12.57
N SER A 14 -6.56 23.13 -11.33
CA SER A 14 -5.70 22.28 -10.50
C SER A 14 -6.37 20.94 -10.19
N ALA A 15 -7.64 20.94 -9.81
CA ALA A 15 -8.44 19.73 -9.58
C ALA A 15 -8.54 18.86 -10.83
N SER A 16 -8.78 19.48 -12.01
CA SER A 16 -8.81 18.77 -13.30
C SER A 16 -7.45 18.18 -13.66
N LYS A 17 -6.34 18.88 -13.38
CA LYS A 17 -4.97 18.38 -13.59
C LYS A 17 -4.68 17.17 -12.72
N GLN A 18 -5.02 17.23 -11.43
CA GLN A 18 -4.82 16.13 -10.50
C GLN A 18 -5.68 14.91 -10.86
N ALA A 19 -6.94 15.12 -11.25
CA ALA A 19 -7.82 14.05 -11.71
C ALA A 19 -7.22 13.30 -12.92
N ARG A 20 -6.69 14.03 -13.91
CA ARG A 20 -6.01 13.42 -15.06
C ARG A 20 -4.75 12.64 -14.67
N ARG A 21 -3.99 13.18 -13.74
CA ARG A 21 -2.79 12.52 -13.21
C ARG A 21 -3.16 11.20 -12.52
N ASN A 22 -4.17 11.20 -11.68
CA ASN A 22 -4.66 9.98 -11.02
C ASN A 22 -5.22 8.96 -12.03
N GLN A 23 -5.95 9.42 -13.06
CA GLN A 23 -6.44 8.56 -14.15
C GLN A 23 -5.29 7.84 -14.86
N LEU A 24 -4.16 8.51 -15.11
CA LEU A 24 -2.97 7.92 -15.73
C LEU A 24 -2.28 6.93 -14.77
N ILE A 25 -2.22 7.23 -13.47
CA ILE A 25 -1.66 6.32 -12.46
C ILE A 25 -2.52 5.04 -12.35
N GLU A 26 -3.84 5.16 -12.27
CA GLU A 26 -4.74 3.99 -12.22
C GLU A 26 -4.63 3.14 -13.51
N ALA A 27 -4.54 3.78 -14.67
CA ALA A 27 -4.28 3.07 -15.93
C ALA A 27 -2.92 2.36 -15.92
N THR A 28 -1.90 2.96 -15.30
CA THR A 28 -0.56 2.35 -15.15
C THR A 28 -0.61 1.12 -14.26
N ILE A 29 -1.33 1.17 -13.13
CA ILE A 29 -1.57 0.02 -12.25
C ILE A 29 -2.16 -1.14 -13.05
N HIS A 30 -3.21 -0.87 -13.83
CA HIS A 30 -3.84 -1.88 -14.67
C HIS A 30 -2.90 -2.47 -15.75
N CYS A 31 -2.10 -1.62 -16.40
CA CYS A 31 -1.13 -2.07 -17.40
C CYS A 31 -0.03 -2.95 -16.78
N ILE A 32 0.51 -2.56 -15.62
CA ILE A 32 1.51 -3.35 -14.89
C ILE A 32 0.94 -4.71 -14.51
N ALA A 33 -0.27 -4.75 -13.98
CA ALA A 33 -0.92 -6.01 -13.60
C ALA A 33 -1.11 -6.99 -14.77
N ARG A 34 -1.33 -6.48 -15.98
CA ARG A 34 -1.56 -7.32 -17.18
C ARG A 34 -0.30 -7.69 -17.94
N LYS A 35 0.68 -6.80 -18.03
CA LYS A 35 1.84 -6.94 -18.92
C LYS A 35 3.17 -7.04 -18.16
N GLY A 36 3.17 -6.74 -16.85
CA GLY A 36 4.37 -6.59 -16.05
C GLY A 36 4.98 -5.18 -16.18
N LEU A 37 5.88 -4.87 -15.26
CA LEU A 37 6.49 -3.54 -15.11
C LEU A 37 7.31 -3.14 -16.34
N SER A 38 8.21 -4.03 -16.77
CA SER A 38 9.15 -3.76 -17.86
C SER A 38 8.44 -3.59 -19.21
N SER A 39 7.39 -4.39 -19.48
CA SER A 39 6.65 -4.39 -20.75
C SER A 39 5.59 -3.28 -20.85
N THR A 40 5.27 -2.58 -19.76
CA THR A 40 4.32 -1.46 -19.78
C THR A 40 4.94 -0.27 -20.49
N THR A 41 4.23 0.32 -21.47
CA THR A 41 4.67 1.51 -22.23
C THR A 41 3.77 2.72 -21.97
N MET A 42 4.24 3.93 -22.25
CA MET A 42 3.45 5.16 -22.17
C MET A 42 2.21 5.09 -23.12
N ALA A 43 2.36 4.43 -24.28
CA ALA A 43 1.26 4.22 -25.23
C ALA A 43 0.19 3.30 -24.64
N ASP A 44 0.57 2.19 -23.96
CA ASP A 44 -0.37 1.30 -23.30
C ASP A 44 -1.17 2.05 -22.23
N VAL A 45 -0.49 2.87 -21.43
CA VAL A 45 -1.13 3.64 -20.37
C VAL A 45 -2.13 4.65 -20.92
N THR A 46 -1.77 5.39 -21.98
CA THR A 46 -2.69 6.35 -22.59
C THR A 46 -3.88 5.69 -23.24
N GLN A 47 -3.68 4.55 -23.90
CA GLN A 47 -4.76 3.74 -24.45
C GLN A 47 -5.71 3.25 -23.35
N GLN A 48 -5.16 2.72 -22.25
CA GLN A 48 -5.95 2.25 -21.11
C GLN A 48 -6.70 3.39 -20.42
N ALA A 49 -6.11 4.58 -20.35
CA ALA A 49 -6.72 5.77 -19.77
C ALA A 49 -7.75 6.45 -20.69
N GLY A 50 -7.81 6.11 -21.96
CA GLY A 50 -8.63 6.84 -22.95
C GLY A 50 -8.11 8.27 -23.18
N LEU A 51 -6.79 8.48 -23.11
CA LEU A 51 -6.13 9.78 -23.25
C LEU A 51 -5.08 9.76 -24.37
N SER A 52 -4.73 10.95 -24.89
CA SER A 52 -3.68 11.06 -25.89
C SER A 52 -2.27 11.02 -25.28
N LEU A 53 -1.29 10.63 -26.10
CA LEU A 53 0.13 10.62 -25.69
C LEU A 53 0.63 12.02 -25.28
N GLY A 54 0.09 13.10 -25.87
CA GLY A 54 0.39 14.46 -25.46
C GLY A 54 -0.02 14.76 -24.01
N ILE A 55 -1.13 14.20 -23.56
CA ILE A 55 -1.59 14.40 -22.17
C ILE A 55 -0.64 13.74 -21.15
N ILE A 56 -0.19 12.51 -21.40
CA ILE A 56 0.71 11.86 -20.46
C ILE A 56 2.04 12.61 -20.35
N ASN A 57 2.57 13.14 -21.44
CA ASN A 57 3.81 13.92 -21.44
C ASN A 57 3.68 15.28 -20.72
N LEU A 58 2.47 15.83 -20.58
CA LEU A 58 2.20 17.00 -19.74
C LEU A 58 2.25 16.70 -18.23
N HIS A 59 2.05 15.45 -17.84
CA HIS A 59 2.00 15.02 -16.44
C HIS A 59 3.27 14.31 -15.97
N PHE A 60 3.91 13.56 -16.88
CA PHE A 60 5.07 12.72 -16.55
C PHE A 60 6.15 12.90 -17.62
N VAL A 61 7.31 13.38 -17.19
CA VAL A 61 8.45 13.65 -18.08
C VAL A 61 9.10 12.38 -18.66
N SER A 62 8.80 11.21 -18.06
CA SER A 62 9.34 9.92 -18.51
C SER A 62 8.50 8.75 -17.98
N LYS A 63 8.67 7.57 -18.61
CA LYS A 63 8.11 6.31 -18.11
C LYS A 63 8.58 6.03 -16.67
N GLU A 64 9.86 6.22 -16.40
CA GLU A 64 10.44 5.98 -15.07
C GLU A 64 9.77 6.85 -14.00
N ARG A 65 9.56 8.13 -14.30
CA ARG A 65 8.86 9.04 -13.38
C ARG A 65 7.41 8.60 -13.12
N LEU A 66 6.69 8.17 -14.17
CA LEU A 66 5.34 7.63 -14.04
C LEU A 66 5.33 6.38 -13.14
N LEU A 67 6.26 5.45 -13.34
CA LEU A 67 6.37 4.23 -12.55
C LEU A 67 6.67 4.53 -11.07
N ILE A 68 7.63 5.43 -10.79
CA ILE A 68 7.97 5.87 -9.42
C ILE A 68 6.73 6.44 -8.74
N GLU A 69 5.99 7.33 -9.40
CA GLU A 69 4.79 7.95 -8.83
C GLU A 69 3.62 6.97 -8.69
N THR A 70 3.58 5.95 -9.54
CA THR A 70 2.60 4.86 -9.39
C THR A 70 2.90 4.02 -8.15
N LEU A 71 4.17 3.69 -7.89
CA LEU A 71 4.59 3.01 -6.66
C LEU A 71 4.26 3.86 -5.42
N GLN A 72 4.64 5.14 -5.44
CA GLN A 72 4.35 6.07 -4.36
C GLN A 72 2.84 6.18 -4.09
N TYR A 73 2.02 6.27 -5.14
CA TYR A 73 0.56 6.36 -5.01
C TYR A 73 -0.04 5.14 -4.28
N VAL A 74 0.40 3.93 -4.64
CA VAL A 74 -0.07 2.70 -3.99
C VAL A 74 0.42 2.64 -2.54
N ALA A 75 1.67 3.01 -2.29
CA ALA A 75 2.28 3.02 -0.97
C ALA A 75 1.66 4.08 -0.05
N ASP A 76 1.44 5.30 -0.54
CA ASP A 76 0.78 6.38 0.21
C ASP A 76 -0.66 6.02 0.59
N GLU A 77 -1.41 5.35 -0.30
CA GLU A 77 -2.75 4.89 0.00
C GLU A 77 -2.78 3.88 1.15
N TYR A 78 -1.83 2.95 1.17
CA TYR A 78 -1.68 1.97 2.25
C TYR A 78 -1.32 2.67 3.56
N GLN A 79 -0.28 3.50 3.55
CA GLN A 79 0.18 4.22 4.72
C GLN A 79 -0.91 5.13 5.31
N GLN A 80 -1.62 5.90 4.50
CA GLN A 80 -2.72 6.75 4.96
C GLN A 80 -3.86 5.96 5.62
N GLY A 81 -4.08 4.72 5.19
CA GLY A 81 -5.04 3.84 5.86
C GLY A 81 -4.58 3.43 7.25
N LEU A 82 -3.31 3.06 7.38
CA LEU A 82 -2.71 2.70 8.67
C LEU A 82 -2.63 3.90 9.62
N GLU A 83 -2.25 5.08 9.13
CA GLU A 83 -2.20 6.31 9.92
C GLU A 83 -3.56 6.63 10.56
N ARG A 84 -4.66 6.45 9.82
CA ARG A 84 -6.02 6.63 10.38
C ARG A 84 -6.32 5.65 11.49
N ILE A 85 -5.91 4.39 11.35
CA ILE A 85 -6.10 3.35 12.39
C ILE A 85 -5.27 3.69 13.63
N TYR A 86 -4.00 4.03 13.44
CA TYR A 86 -3.08 4.28 14.56
C TYR A 86 -3.40 5.57 15.32
N SER A 87 -3.89 6.59 14.61
CA SER A 87 -4.29 7.88 15.21
C SER A 87 -5.65 7.85 15.91
N ASP A 88 -6.45 6.80 15.72
CA ASP A 88 -7.75 6.67 16.37
C ASP A 88 -7.59 6.44 17.88
N GLN A 89 -7.94 7.46 18.65
CA GLN A 89 -7.85 7.45 20.11
C GLN A 89 -9.00 6.65 20.78
N THR A 90 -10.00 6.22 20.02
CA THR A 90 -11.10 5.41 20.55
C THR A 90 -10.75 3.93 20.59
N LEU A 91 -9.72 3.51 19.85
CA LEU A 91 -9.27 2.13 19.77
C LEU A 91 -8.19 1.84 20.81
N CYS A 92 -8.36 0.78 21.58
CA CYS A 92 -7.28 0.21 22.38
C CYS A 92 -6.21 -0.45 21.48
N VAL A 93 -5.04 -0.77 22.04
CA VAL A 93 -3.89 -1.27 21.28
C VAL A 93 -4.23 -2.54 20.49
N SER A 94 -4.87 -3.53 21.11
CA SER A 94 -5.27 -4.77 20.42
C SER A 94 -6.29 -4.50 19.31
N ALA A 95 -7.22 -3.56 19.52
CA ALA A 95 -8.18 -3.16 18.50
C ALA A 95 -7.50 -2.48 17.29
N LYS A 96 -6.45 -1.67 17.51
CA LYS A 96 -5.66 -1.09 16.41
C LYS A 96 -4.99 -2.17 15.57
N ILE A 97 -4.39 -3.18 16.22
CA ILE A 97 -3.74 -4.29 15.52
C ILE A 97 -4.77 -5.14 14.74
N ARG A 98 -5.94 -5.42 15.33
CA ARG A 98 -7.03 -6.09 14.60
C ARG A 98 -7.50 -5.27 13.39
N ALA A 99 -7.68 -3.96 13.59
CA ALA A 99 -8.08 -3.05 12.51
C ALA A 99 -7.03 -2.98 11.39
N GLN A 100 -5.72 -3.03 11.72
CA GLN A 100 -4.67 -3.17 10.71
C GLN A 100 -4.82 -4.49 9.96
N ALA A 101 -4.95 -5.61 10.65
CA ALA A 101 -5.11 -6.90 10.00
C ALA A 101 -6.36 -6.95 9.10
N ASP A 102 -7.48 -6.34 9.52
CA ASP A 102 -8.68 -6.20 8.69
C ASP A 102 -8.43 -5.30 7.46
N TYR A 103 -7.63 -4.26 7.63
CA TYR A 103 -7.24 -3.36 6.54
C TYR A 103 -6.32 -4.06 5.54
N ASP A 104 -5.32 -4.81 6.00
CA ASP A 104 -4.38 -5.57 5.17
C ASP A 104 -5.10 -6.55 4.24
N PHE A 105 -6.22 -7.13 4.70
CA PHE A 105 -7.03 -8.05 3.90
C PHE A 105 -8.33 -7.42 3.37
N SER A 106 -8.45 -6.10 3.42
CA SER A 106 -9.61 -5.40 2.85
C SER A 106 -9.61 -5.46 1.31
N LYS A 107 -10.81 -5.43 0.70
CA LYS A 107 -10.97 -5.37 -0.76
C LYS A 107 -10.19 -4.22 -1.42
N LYS A 108 -9.87 -3.17 -0.66
CA LYS A 108 -9.09 -2.03 -1.13
C LYS A 108 -7.62 -2.39 -1.33
N ILE A 109 -7.03 -3.15 -0.41
CA ILE A 109 -5.60 -3.51 -0.40
C ILE A 109 -5.34 -4.75 -1.24
N ILE A 110 -6.11 -5.82 -1.06
CA ILE A 110 -5.91 -7.08 -1.78
C ILE A 110 -6.44 -7.06 -3.23
N LYS A 111 -6.77 -5.88 -3.77
CA LYS A 111 -7.12 -5.76 -5.19
C LYS A 111 -5.98 -6.31 -6.02
N ARG A 112 -6.30 -7.31 -6.87
CA ARG A 112 -5.30 -8.10 -7.62
C ARG A 112 -4.30 -7.22 -8.39
N ASP A 113 -4.79 -6.15 -9.03
CA ASP A 113 -3.92 -5.24 -9.78
C ASP A 113 -2.93 -4.50 -8.87
N LYS A 114 -3.32 -4.14 -7.63
CA LYS A 114 -2.44 -3.49 -6.65
C LYS A 114 -1.39 -4.45 -6.11
N LEU A 115 -1.79 -5.67 -5.75
CA LEU A 115 -0.83 -6.70 -5.34
C LEU A 115 0.18 -6.97 -6.46
N ALA A 116 -0.27 -7.06 -7.71
CA ALA A 116 0.64 -7.24 -8.85
C ALA A 116 1.63 -6.09 -8.99
N VAL A 117 1.23 -4.84 -8.72
CA VAL A 117 2.13 -3.68 -8.70
C VAL A 117 3.17 -3.82 -7.58
N TRP A 118 2.77 -4.12 -6.33
CA TRP A 118 3.69 -4.33 -5.22
C TRP A 118 4.78 -5.36 -5.56
N PHE A 119 4.37 -6.55 -5.96
CA PHE A 119 5.32 -7.64 -6.26
C PHE A 119 6.17 -7.36 -7.50
N ALA A 120 5.65 -6.64 -8.50
CA ALA A 120 6.43 -6.22 -9.66
C ALA A 120 7.57 -5.25 -9.28
N PHE A 121 7.30 -4.28 -8.39
CA PHE A 121 8.34 -3.36 -7.92
C PHE A 121 9.33 -4.03 -6.95
N TRP A 122 8.88 -4.91 -6.07
CA TRP A 122 9.78 -5.69 -5.19
C TRP A 122 10.71 -6.58 -6.01
N GLY A 123 10.22 -7.21 -7.07
CA GLY A 123 11.06 -8.02 -7.97
C GLY A 123 12.17 -7.21 -8.66
N GLU A 124 11.96 -5.93 -8.93
CA GLU A 124 12.92 -5.03 -9.56
C GLU A 124 13.79 -4.25 -8.54
N ALA A 125 13.44 -4.28 -7.25
CA ALA A 125 14.07 -3.45 -6.22
C ALA A 125 15.59 -3.67 -6.12
N LYS A 126 16.05 -4.93 -6.26
CA LYS A 126 17.50 -5.24 -6.23
C LYS A 126 18.29 -4.54 -7.35
N ALA A 127 17.68 -4.44 -8.54
CA ALA A 127 18.33 -3.82 -9.70
C ALA A 127 18.11 -2.30 -9.78
N ARG A 128 17.19 -1.75 -8.99
CA ARG A 128 16.76 -0.35 -9.06
C ARG A 128 16.74 0.29 -7.67
N PRO A 129 17.85 0.97 -7.27
CA PRO A 129 17.96 1.57 -5.93
C PRO A 129 16.82 2.53 -5.57
N THR A 130 16.27 3.26 -6.55
CA THR A 130 15.12 4.15 -6.31
C THR A 130 13.89 3.39 -5.82
N TYR A 131 13.58 2.23 -6.40
CA TYR A 131 12.45 1.40 -5.97
C TYR A 131 12.72 0.80 -4.60
N SER A 132 13.93 0.27 -4.38
CA SER A 132 14.36 -0.27 -3.08
C SER A 132 14.21 0.78 -1.97
N ASN A 133 14.69 2.01 -2.19
CA ASN A 133 14.60 3.07 -1.19
C ASN A 133 13.15 3.49 -0.89
N ILE A 134 12.28 3.49 -1.89
CA ILE A 134 10.86 3.79 -1.68
C ILE A 134 10.23 2.68 -0.84
N CYS A 135 10.36 1.42 -1.25
CA CYS A 135 9.80 0.29 -0.51
C CYS A 135 10.31 0.26 0.94
N ALA A 136 11.63 0.32 1.14
CA ALA A 136 12.24 0.28 2.48
C ALA A 136 11.69 1.37 3.42
N ARG A 137 11.51 2.60 2.91
CA ARG A 137 10.96 3.70 3.72
C ARG A 137 9.55 3.40 4.23
N TYR A 138 8.69 2.79 3.41
CA TYR A 138 7.34 2.43 3.83
C TYR A 138 7.35 1.22 4.77
N ASP A 139 8.18 0.23 4.50
CA ASP A 139 8.35 -0.95 5.35
C ASP A 139 8.86 -0.56 6.75
N ASP A 140 9.83 0.36 6.83
CA ASP A 140 10.36 0.88 8.10
C ASP A 140 9.29 1.57 8.94
N VAL A 141 8.40 2.36 8.33
CA VAL A 141 7.30 3.04 9.03
C VAL A 141 6.31 2.01 9.60
N VAL A 142 5.93 1.02 8.81
CA VAL A 142 5.01 -0.04 9.24
C VAL A 142 5.62 -0.86 10.37
N ALA A 143 6.87 -1.29 10.21
CA ALA A 143 7.60 -2.07 11.21
C ALA A 143 7.78 -1.31 12.52
N SER A 144 8.09 -0.02 12.48
CA SER A 144 8.23 0.82 13.67
C SER A 144 6.91 0.96 14.43
N ASN A 145 5.81 1.23 13.74
CA ASN A 145 4.49 1.36 14.35
C ASN A 145 4.02 0.05 14.98
N LEU A 146 4.16 -1.08 14.27
CA LEU A 146 3.82 -2.41 14.80
C LEU A 146 4.68 -2.76 16.00
N THR A 147 5.99 -2.47 15.95
CA THR A 147 6.89 -2.71 17.09
C THR A 147 6.43 -1.95 18.33
N ALA A 148 6.03 -0.69 18.18
CA ALA A 148 5.52 0.11 19.30
C ALA A 148 4.21 -0.47 19.87
N LEU A 149 3.25 -0.85 19.02
CA LEU A 149 1.99 -1.46 19.46
C LEU A 149 2.22 -2.82 20.15
N PHE A 150 3.12 -3.64 19.64
CA PHE A 150 3.45 -4.93 20.28
C PHE A 150 4.23 -4.74 21.60
N ASP A 151 5.03 -3.68 21.73
CA ASP A 151 5.68 -3.34 22.98
C ASP A 151 4.66 -2.90 24.04
N ASP A 152 3.65 -2.14 23.65
CA ASP A 152 2.52 -1.77 24.51
C ASP A 152 1.75 -3.02 24.99
N LEU A 153 1.44 -3.97 24.09
CA LEU A 153 0.78 -5.24 24.47
C LEU A 153 1.66 -6.08 25.39
N LYS A 154 2.97 -6.15 25.09
CA LYS A 154 3.93 -6.88 25.93
C LYS A 154 3.88 -6.37 27.37
N ARG A 155 3.90 -5.05 27.56
CA ARG A 155 3.84 -4.44 28.89
C ARG A 155 2.49 -4.68 29.58
N ALA A 156 1.39 -4.54 28.83
CA ALA A 156 0.04 -4.69 29.38
C ALA A 156 -0.27 -6.12 29.83
N GLY A 157 0.23 -7.13 29.12
CA GLY A 157 -0.03 -8.54 29.40
C GLY A 157 1.12 -9.29 30.06
N ASN A 158 2.23 -8.61 30.42
CA ASN A 158 3.45 -9.22 31.01
C ASN A 158 4.01 -10.38 30.15
N TYR A 159 4.05 -10.18 28.83
CA TYR A 159 4.56 -11.19 27.89
C TYR A 159 6.08 -11.14 27.78
N ASP A 160 6.81 -11.57 28.82
CA ASP A 160 8.27 -11.46 28.95
C ASP A 160 9.05 -12.12 27.81
N LYS A 161 8.51 -13.20 27.26
CA LYS A 161 9.15 -13.96 26.17
C LYS A 161 8.95 -13.32 24.78
N VAL A 162 8.04 -12.39 24.63
CA VAL A 162 7.78 -11.74 23.34
C VAL A 162 8.83 -10.67 23.08
N ASN A 163 9.44 -10.72 21.90
CA ASN A 163 10.26 -9.64 21.37
C ASN A 163 9.42 -8.84 20.35
N PRO A 164 9.03 -7.58 20.66
CA PRO A 164 8.13 -6.80 19.82
C PRO A 164 8.63 -6.60 18.39
N ALA A 165 9.93 -6.34 18.20
CA ALA A 165 10.50 -6.14 16.87
C ALA A 165 10.46 -7.44 16.04
N ARG A 166 10.76 -8.60 16.64
CA ARG A 166 10.64 -9.90 15.94
C ARG A 166 9.19 -10.24 15.62
N ALA A 167 8.26 -9.93 16.53
CA ALA A 167 6.84 -10.13 16.30
C ALA A 167 6.34 -9.24 15.15
N ALA A 168 6.79 -7.98 15.07
CA ALA A 168 6.48 -7.08 13.97
C ALA A 168 7.03 -7.61 12.64
N THR A 169 8.29 -8.04 12.60
CA THR A 169 8.90 -8.67 11.42
C THR A 169 8.14 -9.93 11.00
N ALA A 170 7.74 -10.78 11.95
CA ALA A 170 6.98 -12.00 11.63
C ALA A 170 5.58 -11.67 11.09
N TYR A 171 4.90 -10.68 11.66
CA TYR A 171 3.60 -10.20 11.17
C TYR A 171 3.68 -9.69 9.72
N THR A 172 4.65 -8.81 9.42
CA THR A 172 4.81 -8.27 8.06
C THR A 172 5.17 -9.37 7.06
N ALA A 173 6.15 -10.23 7.38
CA ALA A 173 6.54 -11.34 6.51
C ALA A 173 5.39 -12.33 6.26
N LEU A 174 4.56 -12.60 7.29
CA LEU A 174 3.37 -13.44 7.17
C LEU A 174 2.34 -12.81 6.22
N THR A 175 2.03 -11.52 6.42
CA THR A 175 1.08 -10.76 5.59
C THR A 175 1.53 -10.71 4.14
N ASP A 176 2.81 -10.42 3.89
CA ASP A 176 3.39 -10.37 2.55
C ASP A 176 3.32 -11.74 1.85
N GLY A 177 3.63 -12.82 2.56
CA GLY A 177 3.50 -14.19 2.05
C GLY A 177 2.06 -14.54 1.69
N LEU A 178 1.09 -14.17 2.54
CA LEU A 178 -0.34 -14.38 2.28
C LEU A 178 -0.85 -13.52 1.10
N TRP A 179 -0.36 -12.30 0.95
CA TRP A 179 -0.67 -11.46 -0.23
C TRP A 179 -0.14 -12.07 -1.52
N LEU A 180 1.08 -12.61 -1.49
CA LEU A 180 1.65 -13.30 -2.64
C LEU A 180 0.81 -14.53 -3.01
N ASP A 181 0.42 -15.34 -2.03
CA ASP A 181 -0.45 -16.49 -2.24
C ASP A 181 -1.81 -16.11 -2.82
N LEU A 182 -2.45 -15.04 -2.30
CA LEU A 182 -3.70 -14.51 -2.84
C LEU A 182 -3.56 -14.03 -4.29
N LEU A 183 -2.39 -13.51 -4.67
CA LEU A 183 -2.12 -13.08 -6.04
C LEU A 183 -1.94 -14.26 -7.00
N ILE A 184 -1.14 -15.28 -6.62
CA ILE A 184 -0.72 -16.35 -7.52
C ILE A 184 -1.57 -17.61 -7.42
N SER A 185 -2.13 -17.93 -6.24
CA SER A 185 -2.80 -19.21 -5.92
C SER A 185 -4.31 -19.10 -5.77
N SER A 186 -4.99 -18.35 -6.62
CA SER A 186 -6.40 -17.96 -6.54
C SER A 186 -7.44 -19.05 -6.22
N ARG A 187 -7.05 -20.31 -6.11
CA ARG A 187 -7.95 -21.46 -5.82
C ARG A 187 -7.71 -22.12 -4.46
N LYS A 188 -6.62 -21.84 -3.75
CA LYS A 188 -6.23 -22.56 -2.53
C LYS A 188 -6.42 -21.73 -1.27
N LEU A 189 -6.17 -20.44 -1.33
CA LEU A 189 -6.28 -19.53 -0.19
C LEU A 189 -7.43 -18.54 -0.40
N SER A 190 -8.37 -18.49 0.53
CA SER A 190 -9.38 -17.42 0.58
C SER A 190 -8.89 -16.27 1.46
N VAL A 191 -9.43 -15.09 1.24
CA VAL A 191 -9.15 -13.90 2.08
C VAL A 191 -9.46 -14.18 3.56
N THR A 192 -10.56 -14.86 3.83
CA THR A 192 -10.96 -15.25 5.19
C THR A 192 -9.91 -16.15 5.83
N LYS A 193 -9.46 -17.19 5.13
CA LYS A 193 -8.40 -18.08 5.64
C LYS A 193 -7.06 -17.36 5.85
N ALA A 194 -6.69 -16.44 4.95
CA ALA A 194 -5.49 -15.64 5.12
C ALA A 194 -5.58 -14.78 6.39
N ARG A 195 -6.75 -14.19 6.63
CA ARG A 195 -7.00 -13.37 7.82
C ARG A 195 -6.98 -14.23 9.10
N GLU A 196 -7.56 -15.44 9.09
CA GLU A 196 -7.50 -16.40 10.19
C GLU A 196 -6.07 -16.78 10.56
N VAL A 197 -5.18 -16.97 9.58
CA VAL A 197 -3.75 -17.27 9.85
C VAL A 197 -3.07 -16.11 10.60
N VAL A 198 -3.40 -14.86 10.29
CA VAL A 198 -2.90 -13.70 11.04
C VAL A 198 -3.48 -13.66 12.45
N ASP A 199 -4.77 -13.99 12.63
CA ASP A 199 -5.37 -14.09 13.96
C ASP A 199 -4.70 -15.16 14.82
N ASP A 200 -4.46 -16.35 14.26
CA ASP A 200 -3.77 -17.44 14.96
C ASP A 200 -2.35 -17.00 15.39
N PHE A 201 -1.64 -16.28 14.53
CA PHE A 201 -0.35 -15.70 14.89
C PHE A 201 -0.49 -14.73 16.06
N LEU A 202 -1.43 -13.79 16.03
CA LEU A 202 -1.64 -12.81 17.10
C LEU A 202 -2.04 -13.48 18.41
N VAL A 203 -2.94 -14.46 18.39
CA VAL A 203 -3.33 -15.27 19.56
C VAL A 203 -2.09 -16.00 20.14
N SER A 204 -1.25 -16.57 19.28
CA SER A 204 -0.05 -17.28 19.74
C SER A 204 0.96 -16.38 20.46
N GLN A 205 1.05 -15.11 20.07
CA GLN A 205 1.97 -14.14 20.66
C GLN A 205 1.37 -13.43 21.88
N PHE A 206 0.06 -13.15 21.86
CA PHE A 206 -0.62 -12.31 22.84
C PHE A 206 -1.98 -12.89 23.26
N PRO A 207 -2.01 -14.11 23.86
CA PRO A 207 -3.24 -14.89 24.08
C PRO A 207 -4.27 -14.23 25.01
N GLN A 208 -3.92 -13.21 25.79
CA GLN A 208 -4.87 -12.50 26.66
C GLN A 208 -5.51 -11.28 25.94
N HIS A 209 -5.07 -10.93 24.72
CA HIS A 209 -5.51 -9.74 23.98
C HIS A 209 -6.21 -10.09 22.66
N PHE A 210 -6.05 -11.30 22.15
CA PHE A 210 -6.62 -11.84 20.94
C PHE A 210 -7.24 -13.21 21.18
#